data_2c5c3571e6089ddea084fa952325b687
#
_entry.id   2c5c3571e6089ddea084fa952325b687
#
_cell.length_a   1.000
_cell.length_b   1.000
_cell.length_c   1.000
_cell.angle_alpha   90.00
_cell.angle_beta   90.00
_cell.angle_gamma   90.00
#
_symmetry.space_group_name_H-M   'P 1'
#
loop_
_entity.id
_entity.type
_entity.pdbx_description
1 polymer ?
#
loop_
_entity_poly.entity_id
_entity_poly.type
_entity_poly.pdbx_seq_one_letter_code
_entity_poly.pdbx_strand_id
1 'polypeptide(L)'
;MITCGEREPKDSSMFPQKKEDYMIGEYSILNGRLTYKMPEEIDHHMAKTIAMEIDALIEGGGVRKVVFDMKQTGFMDSSGIGIVIGRARKLKFFEDGEVAVCNMSKRVDVIFKSAGLYDIVKKEEK
;
A
#
# COMPACT_ATOMS: atom_id res chain seq x y z
N MET A 1 -4.38 -7.49 -20.23
CA MET A 1 -4.40 -8.29 -19.59
C MET A 1 -4.46 -8.50 -19.31
N ILE A 2 -4.54 -8.01 -19.67
CA ILE A 2 -4.53 -8.73 -19.04
C ILE A 2 -4.89 -8.70 -18.77
N THR A 3 -5.01 -8.04 -18.96
CA THR A 3 -5.26 -8.59 -18.40
C THR A 3 -5.63 -8.63 -18.17
N CYS A 4 -5.91 -8.18 -18.41
CA CYS A 4 -6.13 -8.83 -17.87
C CYS A 4 -6.66 -8.95 -17.98
N GLY A 5 -6.89 -8.89 -18.39
CA GLY A 5 -7.27 -9.53 -17.96
C GLY A 5 -7.70 -9.75 -18.47
N GLU A 6 -7.69 -9.75 -18.60
CA GLU A 6 -7.81 -10.62 -18.55
C GLU A 6 -8.00 -11.16 -18.62
N ARG A 7 -8.29 -11.31 -18.88
CA ARG A 7 -8.24 -12.19 -18.75
C ARG A 7 -8.32 -12.74 -18.23
N GLU A 8 -8.67 -13.15 -18.12
CA GLU A 8 -8.49 -14.04 -17.56
C GLU A 8 -8.25 -14.82 -17.93
N PRO A 9 -8.12 -14.88 -18.06
CA PRO A 9 -7.81 -15.82 -18.33
C PRO A 9 -8.26 -16.72 -18.59
N LYS A 10 -8.65 -16.72 -19.14
CA LYS A 10 -8.96 -17.74 -18.99
C LYS A 10 -8.45 -18.66 -18.41
N ASP A 11 -7.84 -18.96 -18.85
CA ASP A 11 -7.35 -19.91 -17.93
C ASP A 11 -6.69 -19.23 -16.76
N SER A 12 -7.26 -19.37 -15.60
CA SER A 12 -6.74 -18.72 -14.42
C SER A 12 -5.87 -19.65 -13.59
N SER A 13 -5.50 -20.80 -14.12
CA SER A 13 -4.71 -21.75 -13.35
C SER A 13 -3.32 -21.24 -13.03
N MET A 14 -2.83 -20.26 -13.76
CA MET A 14 -1.53 -19.64 -13.48
C MET A 14 -1.59 -18.64 -12.32
N PHE A 15 -2.79 -18.31 -11.88
CA PHE A 15 -2.98 -17.30 -10.85
C PHE A 15 -3.82 -17.88 -9.73
N PRO A 16 -3.57 -17.44 -8.49
CA PRO A 16 -4.45 -17.85 -7.40
C PRO A 16 -5.89 -17.48 -7.69
N GLN A 17 -6.79 -18.32 -7.26
CA GLN A 17 -8.21 -18.10 -7.48
C GLN A 17 -8.81 -17.13 -6.49
N LYS A 18 -8.18 -16.98 -5.35
CA LYS A 18 -8.67 -16.12 -4.29
C LYS A 18 -7.70 -14.98 -4.06
N LYS A 19 -8.25 -13.83 -3.71
CA LYS A 19 -7.42 -12.67 -3.41
C LYS A 19 -6.42 -12.96 -2.30
N GLU A 20 -6.84 -13.64 -1.26
CA GLU A 20 -5.98 -13.92 -0.12
C GLU A 20 -4.86 -14.90 -0.43
N ASP A 21 -4.90 -15.56 -1.60
CA ASP A 21 -3.84 -16.49 -1.96
C ASP A 21 -2.55 -15.78 -2.37
N TYR A 22 -2.64 -14.53 -2.82
CA TYR A 22 -1.46 -13.80 -3.27
C TYR A 22 -1.47 -12.33 -2.93
N MET A 23 -2.53 -11.85 -2.27
CA MET A 23 -2.60 -10.46 -1.87
C MET A 23 -2.74 -10.41 -0.35
N ILE A 24 -1.88 -9.60 0.27
CA ILE A 24 -1.88 -9.49 1.71
C ILE A 24 -2.93 -8.50 2.20
N GLY A 25 -3.11 -7.41 1.46
CA GLY A 25 -4.07 -6.40 1.83
C GLY A 25 -5.17 -6.28 0.83
N GLU A 26 -6.16 -5.50 1.18
CA GLU A 26 -7.25 -5.15 0.27
C GLU A 26 -7.04 -3.74 -0.21
N TYR A 27 -7.46 -3.45 -1.42
CA TYR A 27 -7.29 -2.10 -1.92
C TYR A 27 -8.37 -1.74 -2.93
N SER A 28 -8.49 -0.44 -3.14
CA SER A 28 -9.34 0.09 -4.20
C SER A 28 -8.59 1.21 -4.89
N ILE A 29 -8.89 1.41 -6.16
CA ILE A 29 -8.27 2.46 -6.95
C ILE A 29 -9.39 3.29 -7.58
N LEU A 30 -9.26 4.61 -7.46
CA LEU A 30 -10.21 5.53 -8.05
C LEU A 30 -9.46 6.77 -8.51
N ASN A 31 -9.48 7.03 -9.82
CA ASN A 31 -8.85 8.23 -10.38
C ASN A 31 -7.39 8.39 -9.97
N GLY A 32 -6.64 7.29 -10.04
CA GLY A 32 -5.22 7.33 -9.72
C GLY A 32 -4.91 7.32 -8.24
N ARG A 33 -5.91 7.22 -7.39
CA ARG A 33 -5.74 7.16 -5.95
C ARG A 33 -5.95 5.73 -5.47
N LEU A 34 -4.90 5.17 -4.91
CA LEU A 34 -4.93 3.82 -4.33
C LEU A 34 -5.16 3.95 -2.83
N THR A 35 -6.19 3.30 -2.33
CA THR A 35 -6.37 3.17 -0.89
C THR A 35 -6.10 1.72 -0.54
N TYR A 36 -5.03 1.51 0.19
CA TYR A 36 -4.55 0.17 0.53
C TYR A 36 -4.79 -0.09 2.01
N LYS A 37 -5.59 -1.10 2.30
CA LYS A 37 -5.93 -1.44 3.68
C LYS A 37 -4.83 -2.34 4.24
N MET A 38 -4.08 -1.82 5.18
CA MET A 38 -2.95 -2.54 5.75
C MET A 38 -3.42 -3.62 6.71
N PRO A 39 -2.69 -4.75 6.79
CA PRO A 39 -3.08 -5.83 7.70
C PRO A 39 -2.89 -5.47 9.15
N GLU A 40 -3.35 -6.33 10.04
CA GLU A 40 -3.28 -6.08 11.47
C GLU A 40 -1.84 -5.94 11.97
N GLU A 41 -0.96 -6.77 11.45
CA GLU A 41 0.46 -6.71 11.77
C GLU A 41 1.24 -6.77 10.48
N ILE A 42 2.34 -6.05 10.45
CA ILE A 42 3.19 -5.98 9.26
C ILE A 42 4.58 -6.44 9.66
N ASP A 43 4.97 -7.62 9.21
CA ASP A 43 6.31 -8.14 9.45
C ASP A 43 7.15 -8.00 8.19
N HIS A 44 8.41 -8.41 8.30
CA HIS A 44 9.36 -8.26 7.20
C HIS A 44 8.93 -8.99 5.92
N HIS A 45 8.38 -10.17 6.09
CA HIS A 45 7.97 -10.98 4.94
C HIS A 45 6.78 -10.35 4.21
N MET A 46 5.77 -9.94 4.97
CA MET A 46 4.61 -9.28 4.41
C MET A 46 4.96 -7.96 3.78
N ALA A 47 5.89 -7.22 4.41
CA ALA A 47 6.27 -5.90 3.92
C ALA A 47 6.79 -5.97 2.50
N LYS A 48 7.59 -6.99 2.20
CA LYS A 48 8.15 -7.13 0.87
C LYS A 48 7.05 -7.35 -0.18
N THR A 49 6.11 -8.21 0.14
CA THR A 49 5.00 -8.50 -0.77
C THR A 49 4.13 -7.28 -0.99
N ILE A 50 3.81 -6.57 0.08
CA ILE A 50 2.99 -5.37 -0.02
C ILE A 50 3.67 -4.32 -0.87
N ALA A 51 4.98 -4.11 -0.65
CA ALA A 51 5.74 -3.13 -1.41
C ALA A 51 5.73 -3.46 -2.90
N MET A 52 5.93 -4.72 -3.25
CA MET A 52 5.94 -5.14 -4.64
C MET A 52 4.58 -4.94 -5.29
N GLU A 53 3.53 -5.23 -4.56
CA GLU A 53 2.18 -5.07 -5.06
C GLU A 53 1.86 -3.61 -5.36
N ILE A 54 2.20 -2.73 -4.42
CA ILE A 54 1.94 -1.31 -4.61
C ILE A 54 2.80 -0.74 -5.73
N ASP A 55 4.07 -1.15 -5.81
CA ASP A 55 4.95 -0.68 -6.87
C ASP A 55 4.42 -1.04 -8.25
N ALA A 56 3.87 -2.24 -8.39
CA ALA A 56 3.31 -2.64 -9.67
C ALA A 56 2.14 -1.75 -10.06
N LEU A 57 1.33 -1.35 -9.08
CA LEU A 57 0.18 -0.49 -9.34
C LEU A 57 0.63 0.93 -9.68
N ILE A 58 1.70 1.41 -9.08
CA ILE A 58 2.23 2.73 -9.41
C ILE A 58 2.80 2.72 -10.83
N GLU A 59 3.58 1.70 -11.15
CA GLU A 59 4.27 1.67 -12.44
C GLU A 59 3.38 1.30 -13.60
N GLY A 60 2.45 0.38 -13.39
CA GLY A 60 1.60 -0.10 -14.48
C GLY A 60 0.16 0.35 -14.41
N GLY A 61 -0.29 0.79 -13.26
CA GLY A 61 -1.69 1.12 -13.03
C GLY A 61 -2.04 2.59 -12.99
N GLY A 62 -1.07 3.45 -13.20
CA GLY A 62 -1.33 4.88 -13.21
C GLY A 62 -1.61 5.49 -11.84
N VAL A 63 -1.27 4.78 -10.78
CA VAL A 63 -1.47 5.29 -9.43
C VAL A 63 -0.46 6.39 -9.15
N ARG A 64 -0.94 7.51 -8.64
CA ARG A 64 -0.09 8.65 -8.28
C ARG A 64 -0.27 9.08 -6.83
N LYS A 65 -1.32 8.61 -6.18
CA LYS A 65 -1.53 8.87 -4.76
C LYS A 65 -1.79 7.54 -4.07
N VAL A 66 -1.04 7.26 -3.03
CA VAL A 66 -1.21 6.05 -2.24
C VAL A 66 -1.64 6.44 -0.84
N VAL A 67 -2.76 5.90 -0.40
CA VAL A 67 -3.27 6.12 0.96
C VAL A 67 -3.20 4.79 1.70
N PHE A 68 -2.47 4.78 2.79
CA PHE A 68 -2.41 3.60 3.65
C PHE A 68 -3.48 3.71 4.72
N ASP A 69 -4.45 2.80 4.65
CA ASP A 69 -5.52 2.77 5.64
C ASP A 69 -5.08 1.85 6.77
N MET A 70 -4.87 2.45 7.93
CA MET A 70 -4.33 1.75 9.10
C MET A 70 -5.40 1.34 10.10
N LYS A 71 -6.67 1.33 9.67
CA LYS A 71 -7.76 1.12 10.59
C LYS A 71 -7.61 -0.15 11.43
N GLN A 72 -7.15 -1.23 10.82
CA GLN A 72 -7.01 -2.48 11.55
C GLN A 72 -5.58 -2.76 12.01
N THR A 73 -4.65 -1.87 11.67
CA THR A 73 -3.23 -2.11 11.99
C THR A 73 -2.95 -1.68 13.42
N GLY A 74 -2.57 -2.64 14.24
CA GLY A 74 -2.26 -2.37 15.64
C GLY A 74 -0.77 -2.33 15.93
N PHE A 75 0.03 -2.82 14.99
CA PHE A 75 1.47 -2.90 15.21
C PHE A 75 2.19 -2.92 13.88
N MET A 76 3.34 -2.26 13.82
CA MET A 76 4.25 -2.38 12.70
C MET A 76 5.67 -2.17 13.19
N ASP A 77 6.60 -2.89 12.58
CA ASP A 77 8.01 -2.73 12.89
C ASP A 77 8.66 -1.86 11.82
N SER A 78 9.98 -1.84 11.80
CA SER A 78 10.71 -1.03 10.84
C SER A 78 10.42 -1.43 9.39
N SER A 79 9.98 -2.66 9.16
CA SER A 79 9.63 -3.09 7.82
C SER A 79 8.40 -2.34 7.31
N GLY A 80 7.42 -2.14 8.18
CA GLY A 80 6.24 -1.37 7.83
C GLY A 80 6.58 0.08 7.52
N ILE A 81 7.46 0.65 8.34
CA ILE A 81 7.94 2.00 8.10
C ILE A 81 8.63 2.07 6.74
N GLY A 82 9.41 1.04 6.40
CA GLY A 82 10.10 0.97 5.14
C GLY A 82 9.17 0.97 3.94
N ILE A 83 8.02 0.30 4.05
CA ILE A 83 7.02 0.33 2.98
C ILE A 83 6.61 1.77 2.69
N VAL A 84 6.29 2.51 3.73
CA VAL A 84 5.80 3.88 3.58
C VAL A 84 6.88 4.77 3.00
N ILE A 85 8.09 4.70 3.53
CA ILE A 85 9.20 5.53 3.05
C ILE A 85 9.51 5.22 1.59
N GLY A 86 9.59 3.94 1.24
CA GLY A 86 9.93 3.55 -0.12
C GLY A 86 8.91 4.04 -1.13
N ARG A 87 7.63 3.95 -0.76
CA ARG A 87 6.57 4.41 -1.68
C ARG A 87 6.58 5.93 -1.79
N ALA A 88 6.83 6.62 -0.69
CA ALA A 88 6.91 8.08 -0.74
C ALA A 88 8.05 8.54 -1.63
N ARG A 89 9.20 7.88 -1.53
CA ARG A 89 10.34 8.23 -2.37
C ARG A 89 10.06 7.97 -3.85
N LYS A 90 9.43 6.83 -4.11
CA LYS A 90 9.10 6.46 -5.48
C LYS A 90 8.15 7.47 -6.12
N LEU A 91 7.13 7.88 -5.38
CA LEU A 91 6.13 8.79 -5.91
C LEU A 91 6.64 10.21 -6.12
N LYS A 92 7.76 10.56 -5.48
CA LYS A 92 8.35 11.88 -5.71
C LYS A 92 8.80 12.08 -7.15
N PHE A 93 9.07 10.99 -7.87
CA PHE A 93 9.48 11.08 -9.26
C PHE A 93 8.32 11.32 -10.21
N PHE A 94 7.11 11.33 -9.72
CA PHE A 94 5.92 11.56 -10.53
C PHE A 94 5.29 12.88 -10.15
N GLU A 95 4.81 13.58 -11.17
CA GLU A 95 4.07 14.81 -10.92
C GLU A 95 2.84 14.48 -10.09
N ASP A 96 2.59 15.27 -9.06
CA ASP A 96 1.46 15.09 -8.15
C ASP A 96 1.50 13.78 -7.35
N GLY A 97 2.66 13.12 -7.32
CA GLY A 97 2.79 11.91 -6.52
C GLY A 97 2.81 12.23 -5.03
N GLU A 98 2.04 11.47 -4.25
CA GLU A 98 2.06 11.67 -2.81
C GLU A 98 1.60 10.42 -2.08
N VAL A 99 1.98 10.35 -0.80
CA VAL A 99 1.56 9.28 0.09
C VAL A 99 0.84 9.91 1.27
N ALA A 100 -0.26 9.28 1.67
CA ALA A 100 -1.01 9.71 2.84
C ALA A 100 -1.35 8.50 3.69
N VAL A 101 -1.72 8.74 4.94
CA VAL A 101 -2.15 7.69 5.85
C VAL A 101 -3.44 8.14 6.52
N CYS A 102 -4.27 7.17 6.90
CA CYS A 102 -5.52 7.48 7.56
C CYS A 102 -5.84 6.40 8.58
N ASN A 103 -6.77 6.74 9.47
CA ASN A 103 -7.28 5.81 10.50
C ASN A 103 -6.17 5.28 11.42
N MET A 104 -5.27 6.18 11.82
CA MET A 104 -4.15 5.81 12.67
C MET A 104 -4.59 5.52 14.09
N SER A 105 -4.17 4.37 14.63
CA SER A 105 -4.33 4.13 16.06
C SER A 105 -3.29 4.98 16.80
N LYS A 106 -3.49 5.14 18.11
CA LYS A 106 -2.52 5.92 18.88
C LYS A 106 -1.13 5.32 18.81
N ARG A 107 -1.05 3.99 18.86
CA ARG A 107 0.26 3.31 18.83
C ARG A 107 0.97 3.55 17.51
N VAL A 108 0.25 3.37 16.40
CA VAL A 108 0.85 3.56 15.09
C VAL A 108 1.20 5.02 14.86
N ASP A 109 0.34 5.93 15.35
CA ASP A 109 0.62 7.36 15.23
C ASP A 109 1.91 7.74 15.94
N VAL A 110 2.16 7.19 17.11
CA VAL A 110 3.40 7.45 17.85
C VAL A 110 4.61 6.93 17.06
N ILE A 111 4.47 5.76 16.46
CA ILE A 111 5.54 5.20 15.64
C ILE A 111 5.87 6.14 14.47
N PHE A 112 4.85 6.65 13.81
CA PHE A 112 5.05 7.56 12.67
C PHE A 112 5.70 8.86 13.11
N LYS A 113 5.27 9.41 14.24
CA LYS A 113 5.86 10.63 14.74
C LYS A 113 7.32 10.43 15.13
N SER A 114 7.60 9.33 15.82
CA SER A 114 8.96 9.04 16.27
C SER A 114 9.92 8.82 15.12
N ALA A 115 9.42 8.27 14.03
CA ALA A 115 10.24 7.99 12.84
C ALA A 115 10.33 9.18 11.89
N GLY A 116 9.65 10.28 12.19
CA GLY A 116 9.66 11.46 11.32
C GLY A 116 8.88 11.29 10.05
N LEU A 117 7.97 10.34 10.00
CA LEU A 117 7.25 10.03 8.78
C LEU A 117 6.30 11.13 8.33
N TYR A 118 5.81 11.93 9.26
CA TYR A 118 4.87 13.00 8.89
C TYR A 118 5.55 14.14 8.14
N ASP A 119 6.87 14.09 8.03
CA ASP A 119 7.59 15.05 7.18
C ASP A 119 7.49 14.67 5.71
N ILE A 120 7.15 13.43 5.42
CA ILE A 120 7.12 12.95 4.03
C ILE A 120 5.75 12.39 3.62
N VAL A 121 4.85 12.19 4.56
CA VAL A 121 3.50 11.70 4.23
C VAL A 121 2.48 12.61 4.88
N LYS A 122 1.28 12.63 4.31
CA LYS A 122 0.18 13.40 4.86
C LYS A 122 -0.68 12.51 5.74
N LYS A 123 -1.24 13.10 6.77
CA LYS A 123 -2.21 12.41 7.61
C LYS A 123 -3.60 12.88 7.20
N GLU A 124 -4.43 11.97 6.73
CA GLU A 124 -5.79 12.30 6.31
C GLU A 124 -6.78 11.87 7.38
N GLU A 125 -7.77 12.71 7.60
CA GLU A 125 -8.84 12.37 8.52
C GLU A 125 -9.95 11.69 7.75
N LYS A 126 -10.58 10.74 8.41
CA LYS A 126 -11.71 10.05 7.81
C LYS A 126 -12.91 10.10 8.70
#